data_ee2f5864991d1545eeb2b823b53bbfd0
#
_entry.id   ee2f5864991d1545eeb2b823b53bbfd0
#
_cell.length_a   1.000
_cell.length_b   1.000
_cell.length_c   1.000
_cell.angle_alpha   90.00
_cell.angle_beta   90.00
_cell.angle_gamma   90.00
#
_symmetry.space_group_name_H-M   'P 1'
#
loop_
_entity.id
_entity.type
_entity.pdbx_description
1 polymer ?
#
loop_
_entity_poly.entity_id
_entity_poly.type
_entity_poly.pdbx_seq_one_letter_code
_entity_poly.pdbx_strand_id
1 'polypeptide(L)'
;MRQGHRMTLSPLRPIPRQLHNAPESAEDFSKRLAELTAALAETAEQYDISAQFPHANFQLLHAHGLLGLTVPTELGGGGADLPRAQQVISAVARGEPSTALILVMQYLQHSRLQENRNWPSHLRVQVAEQAVREGALINALRVEPDLGTPARGGLPGTIARRTAQGWRISGSKIYSTGSHGLTWFAVWARSDDDDPLVGSWLVHKDTPGITIIEDWDHLGMRATSSHEVRFDNVLVPLDHAVSVSPWSAPQSELDGSGLLWMSVLLSSVYDGIAQSARDWLVHWLEQRTPSNLGASLSTLPRFQETVGQIDTLLFANCSLLQSAAHGHTPAQHAGQIKYLVTGNAIRAVELAIEASGNPGLSRSNPLQRHYRNVLCGRVHTPQNDAVLTGVGRAAFAARSKDH
;
A
#
# COMPACT_ATOMS: atom_id res chain seq x y z
N MET A 1 -33.13 27.89 -2.03
CA MET A 1 -32.82 26.99 -3.16
C MET A 1 -31.41 27.30 -3.62
N ARG A 2 -30.41 26.55 -3.20
CA ARG A 2 -29.02 26.67 -3.69
C ARG A 2 -28.86 25.64 -4.78
N GLN A 3 -28.65 26.09 -6.03
CA GLN A 3 -28.32 25.22 -7.14
C GLN A 3 -26.94 24.59 -6.91
N GLY A 4 -26.93 23.27 -6.78
CA GLY A 4 -25.71 22.50 -6.73
C GLY A 4 -25.02 22.50 -8.11
N HIS A 5 -23.89 23.16 -8.21
CA HIS A 5 -22.99 22.99 -9.35
C HIS A 5 -22.40 21.58 -9.30
N ARG A 6 -22.88 20.70 -10.17
CA ARG A 6 -22.16 19.46 -10.51
C ARG A 6 -20.89 19.87 -11.26
N MET A 7 -19.75 19.84 -10.59
CA MET A 7 -18.45 19.87 -11.24
C MET A 7 -18.30 18.58 -12.07
N THR A 8 -18.39 18.71 -13.37
CA THR A 8 -18.00 17.64 -14.30
C THR A 8 -16.48 17.58 -14.36
N LEU A 9 -15.92 16.44 -13.96
CA LEU A 9 -14.50 16.15 -14.12
C LEU A 9 -14.12 16.28 -15.60
N SER A 10 -13.13 17.13 -15.89
CA SER A 10 -12.45 17.05 -17.18
C SER A 10 -11.74 15.70 -17.27
N PRO A 11 -11.95 14.90 -18.32
CA PRO A 11 -11.24 13.64 -18.47
C PRO A 11 -9.73 13.93 -18.56
N LEU A 12 -8.96 13.30 -17.69
CA LEU A 12 -7.50 13.29 -17.78
C LEU A 12 -7.12 12.82 -19.19
N ARG A 13 -6.37 13.64 -19.92
CA ARG A 13 -5.93 13.29 -21.28
C ARG A 13 -5.01 12.09 -21.20
N PRO A 14 -5.32 10.96 -21.89
CA PRO A 14 -4.38 9.84 -21.95
C PRO A 14 -3.12 10.29 -22.69
N ILE A 15 -1.98 10.16 -22.02
CA ILE A 15 -0.69 10.31 -22.68
C ILE A 15 -0.52 9.11 -23.61
N PRO A 16 -0.22 9.29 -24.92
CA PRO A 16 -0.12 8.19 -25.85
C PRO A 16 0.96 7.18 -25.41
N ARG A 17 0.61 5.91 -25.43
CA ARG A 17 1.55 4.79 -25.24
C ARG A 17 2.62 4.88 -26.33
N GLN A 18 3.76 5.45 -26.06
CA GLN A 18 4.96 5.20 -26.84
C GLN A 18 5.56 3.87 -26.36
N LEU A 19 5.36 2.81 -27.15
CA LEU A 19 6.15 1.58 -27.07
C LEU A 19 7.59 1.96 -27.44
N HIS A 20 8.37 2.43 -26.48
CA HIS A 20 9.79 2.68 -26.69
C HIS A 20 10.51 1.34 -26.66
N ASN A 21 11.06 0.94 -27.81
CA ASN A 21 11.96 -0.20 -27.94
C ASN A 21 13.36 0.04 -27.32
N ALA A 22 13.59 1.16 -26.66
CA ALA A 22 14.82 1.47 -25.92
C ALA A 22 14.51 1.54 -24.41
N PRO A 23 15.39 1.09 -23.53
CA PRO A 23 15.22 1.25 -22.09
C PRO A 23 15.13 2.75 -21.76
N GLU A 24 14.06 3.12 -21.04
CA GLU A 24 13.81 4.48 -20.55
C GLU A 24 14.99 4.94 -19.68
N SER A 25 15.52 6.14 -19.93
CA SER A 25 16.59 6.69 -19.07
C SER A 25 16.08 6.95 -17.63
N ALA A 26 16.99 6.98 -16.66
CA ALA A 26 16.65 7.30 -15.28
C ALA A 26 16.05 8.71 -15.16
N GLU A 27 16.51 9.65 -15.99
CA GLU A 27 16.02 11.04 -16.03
C GLU A 27 14.59 11.10 -16.59
N ASP A 28 14.31 10.45 -17.72
CA ASP A 28 12.97 10.39 -18.31
C ASP A 28 11.97 9.74 -17.38
N PHE A 29 12.38 8.67 -16.71
CA PHE A 29 11.55 8.01 -15.71
C PHE A 29 11.23 8.93 -14.54
N SER A 30 12.21 9.64 -14.00
CA SER A 30 12.03 10.58 -12.90
C SER A 30 11.09 11.72 -13.30
N LYS A 31 11.23 12.24 -14.51
CA LYS A 31 10.34 13.26 -15.05
C LYS A 31 8.90 12.73 -15.17
N ARG A 32 8.73 11.55 -15.75
CA ARG A 32 7.41 10.89 -15.86
C ARG A 32 6.76 10.65 -14.50
N LEU A 33 7.53 10.25 -13.49
CA LEU A 33 7.03 10.09 -12.12
C LEU A 33 6.61 11.44 -11.51
N ALA A 34 7.34 12.53 -11.77
CA ALA A 34 6.97 13.86 -11.29
C ALA A 34 5.65 14.35 -11.93
N GLU A 35 5.48 14.16 -13.22
CA GLU A 35 4.24 14.47 -13.94
C GLU A 35 3.05 13.65 -13.39
N LEU A 36 3.26 12.36 -13.14
CA LEU A 36 2.28 11.47 -12.53
C LEU A 36 1.89 11.93 -11.12
N THR A 37 2.88 12.27 -10.30
CA THR A 37 2.65 12.78 -8.94
C THR A 37 1.76 14.03 -8.96
N ALA A 38 2.05 14.98 -9.86
CA ALA A 38 1.25 16.20 -10.01
C ALA A 38 -0.19 15.88 -10.42
N ALA A 39 -0.40 15.02 -11.41
CA ALA A 39 -1.73 14.62 -11.86
C ALA A 39 -2.55 13.93 -10.77
N LEU A 40 -1.93 13.06 -9.96
CA LEU A 40 -2.59 12.39 -8.85
C LEU A 40 -2.92 13.36 -7.70
N ALA A 41 -2.07 14.36 -7.46
CA ALA A 41 -2.30 15.36 -6.41
C ALA A 41 -3.55 16.23 -6.69
N GLU A 42 -3.90 16.46 -7.96
CA GLU A 42 -5.11 17.20 -8.36
C GLU A 42 -6.41 16.51 -7.90
N THR A 43 -6.40 15.19 -7.75
CA THR A 43 -7.59 14.39 -7.37
C THR A 43 -7.65 14.07 -5.88
N ALA A 44 -6.56 14.28 -5.14
CA ALA A 44 -6.39 13.78 -3.78
C ALA A 44 -7.40 14.34 -2.76
N GLU A 45 -7.77 15.63 -2.89
CA GLU A 45 -8.79 16.24 -2.01
C GLU A 45 -10.18 15.65 -2.25
N GLN A 46 -10.55 15.47 -3.51
CA GLN A 46 -11.84 14.90 -3.89
C GLN A 46 -12.00 13.48 -3.35
N TYR A 47 -10.97 12.64 -3.50
CA TYR A 47 -11.01 11.27 -3.03
C TYR A 47 -10.97 11.18 -1.49
N ASP A 48 -10.24 12.06 -0.81
CA ASP A 48 -10.27 12.15 0.65
C ASP A 48 -11.68 12.53 1.18
N ILE A 49 -12.36 13.47 0.51
CA ILE A 49 -13.71 13.91 0.91
C ILE A 49 -14.75 12.83 0.61
N SER A 50 -14.74 12.27 -0.60
CA SER A 50 -15.76 11.31 -1.05
C SER A 50 -15.57 9.90 -0.49
N ALA A 51 -14.35 9.54 -0.10
CA ALA A 51 -13.93 8.18 0.26
C ALA A 51 -14.20 7.12 -0.84
N GLN A 52 -14.45 7.54 -2.09
CA GLN A 52 -14.68 6.64 -3.21
C GLN A 52 -13.38 6.02 -3.69
N PHE A 53 -13.47 4.81 -4.25
CA PHE A 53 -12.33 4.16 -4.88
C PHE A 53 -11.82 5.01 -6.06
N PRO A 54 -10.49 5.24 -6.18
CA PRO A 54 -9.92 6.21 -7.14
C PRO A 54 -9.75 5.61 -8.54
N HIS A 55 -10.86 5.25 -9.21
CA HIS A 55 -10.86 4.62 -10.53
C HIS A 55 -10.02 5.38 -11.57
N ALA A 56 -10.13 6.72 -11.62
CA ALA A 56 -9.38 7.52 -12.58
C ALA A 56 -7.86 7.43 -12.38
N ASN A 57 -7.42 7.34 -11.10
CA ASN A 57 -6.00 7.17 -10.79
C ASN A 57 -5.48 5.82 -11.28
N PHE A 58 -6.28 4.74 -11.11
CA PHE A 58 -5.89 3.41 -11.61
C PHE A 58 -5.91 3.33 -13.14
N GLN A 59 -6.82 4.02 -13.82
CA GLN A 59 -6.77 4.15 -15.27
C GLN A 59 -5.51 4.87 -15.72
N LEU A 60 -5.12 5.95 -15.04
CA LEU A 60 -3.87 6.67 -15.29
C LEU A 60 -2.64 5.78 -15.08
N LEU A 61 -2.57 5.07 -13.95
CA LEU A 61 -1.48 4.13 -13.65
C LEU A 61 -1.39 3.01 -14.70
N HIS A 62 -2.53 2.47 -15.14
CA HIS A 62 -2.58 1.46 -16.20
C HIS A 62 -2.06 2.01 -17.53
N ALA A 63 -2.49 3.21 -17.91
CA ALA A 63 -2.01 3.87 -19.15
C ALA A 63 -0.49 4.08 -19.16
N HIS A 64 0.11 4.26 -17.97
CA HIS A 64 1.57 4.34 -17.79
C HIS A 64 2.25 2.97 -17.63
N GLY A 65 1.53 1.85 -17.72
CA GLY A 65 2.08 0.49 -17.56
C GLY A 65 2.45 0.11 -16.12
N LEU A 66 2.05 0.92 -15.13
CA LEU A 66 2.49 0.75 -13.75
C LEU A 66 1.73 -0.33 -12.98
N LEU A 67 0.54 -0.75 -13.43
CA LEU A 67 -0.19 -1.86 -12.78
C LEU A 67 0.45 -3.22 -13.03
N GLY A 68 1.17 -3.37 -14.15
CA GLY A 68 1.96 -4.57 -14.47
C GLY A 68 3.46 -4.43 -14.17
N LEU A 69 3.88 -3.39 -13.43
CA LEU A 69 5.30 -3.07 -13.24
C LEU A 69 6.11 -4.23 -12.63
N THR A 70 5.57 -4.91 -11.61
CA THR A 70 6.23 -6.03 -10.92
C THR A 70 5.85 -7.40 -11.48
N VAL A 71 4.98 -7.45 -12.49
CA VAL A 71 4.70 -8.68 -13.24
C VAL A 71 5.96 -9.08 -14.01
N PRO A 72 6.35 -10.35 -14.00
CA PRO A 72 7.50 -10.85 -14.75
C PRO A 72 7.48 -10.48 -16.23
N THR A 73 8.65 -10.22 -16.81
CA THR A 73 8.77 -9.83 -18.23
C THR A 73 8.27 -10.92 -19.18
N GLU A 74 8.43 -12.19 -18.81
CA GLU A 74 7.97 -13.35 -19.57
C GLU A 74 6.44 -13.41 -19.67
N LEU A 75 5.75 -12.75 -18.74
CA LEU A 75 4.29 -12.60 -18.71
C LEU A 75 3.83 -11.22 -19.24
N GLY A 76 4.73 -10.49 -19.88
CA GLY A 76 4.45 -9.19 -20.50
C GLY A 76 4.49 -7.99 -19.56
N GLY A 77 4.94 -8.17 -18.33
CA GLY A 77 5.09 -7.10 -17.34
C GLY A 77 6.41 -6.35 -17.38
N GLY A 78 6.61 -5.46 -16.43
CA GLY A 78 7.83 -4.66 -16.31
C GLY A 78 9.02 -5.39 -15.66
N GLY A 79 8.78 -6.49 -14.94
CA GLY A 79 9.81 -7.25 -14.23
C GLY A 79 10.61 -6.42 -13.22
N ALA A 80 10.00 -5.36 -12.68
CA ALA A 80 10.70 -4.41 -11.83
C ALA A 80 11.11 -5.03 -10.49
N ASP A 81 12.32 -4.69 -10.08
CA ASP A 81 12.88 -4.98 -8.77
C ASP A 81 12.33 -4.05 -7.67
N LEU A 82 12.72 -4.31 -6.44
CA LEU A 82 12.28 -3.54 -5.27
C LEU A 82 12.68 -2.05 -5.34
N PRO A 83 13.91 -1.65 -5.76
CA PRO A 83 14.25 -0.24 -5.93
C PRO A 83 13.31 0.49 -6.90
N ARG A 84 12.99 -0.11 -8.03
CA ARG A 84 12.10 0.49 -9.03
C ARG A 84 10.66 0.58 -8.54
N ALA A 85 10.16 -0.47 -7.89
CA ALA A 85 8.84 -0.49 -7.26
C ALA A 85 8.74 0.59 -6.16
N GLN A 86 9.77 0.73 -5.33
CA GLN A 86 9.86 1.73 -4.27
C GLN A 86 9.78 3.17 -4.82
N GLN A 87 10.49 3.48 -5.90
CA GLN A 87 10.44 4.79 -6.55
C GLN A 87 9.02 5.15 -7.01
N VAL A 88 8.32 4.19 -7.64
CA VAL A 88 6.93 4.40 -8.09
C VAL A 88 6.00 4.62 -6.91
N ILE A 89 6.08 3.77 -5.87
CA ILE A 89 5.22 3.92 -4.68
C ILE A 89 5.43 5.27 -4.00
N SER A 90 6.69 5.71 -3.85
CA SER A 90 6.99 7.04 -3.28
C SER A 90 6.38 8.17 -4.09
N ALA A 91 6.50 8.12 -5.42
CA ALA A 91 5.93 9.13 -6.32
C ALA A 91 4.40 9.17 -6.26
N VAL A 92 3.74 8.00 -6.34
CA VAL A 92 2.27 7.90 -6.25
C VAL A 92 1.77 8.37 -4.88
N ALA A 93 2.47 8.02 -3.79
CA ALA A 93 2.10 8.42 -2.43
C ALA A 93 2.19 9.93 -2.18
N ARG A 94 3.14 10.60 -2.82
CA ARG A 94 3.23 12.07 -2.77
C ARG A 94 2.04 12.74 -3.44
N GLY A 95 1.47 12.12 -4.48
CA GLY A 95 0.26 12.61 -5.14
C GLY A 95 -1.01 12.21 -4.39
N GLU A 96 -1.32 10.91 -4.34
CA GLU A 96 -2.51 10.36 -3.68
C GLU A 96 -2.17 9.05 -2.95
N PRO A 97 -2.04 9.10 -1.61
CA PRO A 97 -1.53 7.97 -0.81
C PRO A 97 -2.45 6.77 -0.73
N SER A 98 -3.78 6.92 -0.89
CA SER A 98 -4.70 5.79 -0.91
C SER A 98 -4.49 4.94 -2.17
N THR A 99 -4.28 5.58 -3.32
CA THR A 99 -3.88 4.93 -4.58
C THR A 99 -2.56 4.17 -4.40
N ALA A 100 -1.56 4.80 -3.74
CA ALA A 100 -0.29 4.16 -3.48
C ALA A 100 -0.42 2.91 -2.61
N LEU A 101 -1.25 2.93 -1.57
CA LEU A 101 -1.44 1.77 -0.69
C LEU A 101 -2.09 0.59 -1.43
N ILE A 102 -3.08 0.85 -2.27
CA ILE A 102 -3.69 -0.19 -3.12
C ILE A 102 -2.65 -0.74 -4.11
N LEU A 103 -1.83 0.13 -4.71
CA LEU A 103 -0.75 -0.27 -5.63
C LEU A 103 0.32 -1.11 -4.93
N VAL A 104 0.62 -0.85 -3.65
CA VAL A 104 1.49 -1.73 -2.85
C VAL A 104 0.95 -3.15 -2.80
N MET A 105 -0.36 -3.32 -2.55
CA MET A 105 -0.97 -4.66 -2.52
C MET A 105 -0.80 -5.37 -3.87
N GLN A 106 -1.04 -4.67 -4.97
CA GLN A 106 -0.82 -5.17 -6.33
C GLN A 106 0.63 -5.65 -6.53
N TYR A 107 1.61 -4.82 -6.17
CA TYR A 107 3.03 -5.13 -6.37
C TYR A 107 3.49 -6.33 -5.53
N LEU A 108 3.02 -6.44 -4.29
CA LEU A 108 3.33 -7.58 -3.42
C LEU A 108 2.80 -8.91 -3.95
N GLN A 109 1.65 -8.91 -4.63
CA GLN A 109 1.12 -10.13 -5.23
C GLN A 109 1.89 -10.52 -6.49
N HIS A 110 2.18 -9.58 -7.37
CA HIS A 110 2.82 -9.86 -8.65
C HIS A 110 4.32 -10.12 -8.55
N SER A 111 5.04 -9.47 -7.63
CA SER A 111 6.49 -9.70 -7.43
C SER A 111 6.81 -11.15 -7.05
N ARG A 112 5.84 -11.89 -6.50
CA ARG A 112 6.01 -13.28 -6.05
C ARG A 112 5.44 -14.33 -7.00
N LEU A 113 4.77 -13.92 -8.09
CA LEU A 113 4.12 -14.87 -9.00
C LEU A 113 5.10 -15.89 -9.63
N GLN A 114 6.33 -15.49 -9.90
CA GLN A 114 7.35 -16.42 -10.45
C GLN A 114 7.80 -17.46 -9.42
N GLU A 115 7.97 -17.03 -8.17
CA GLU A 115 8.47 -17.88 -7.08
C GLU A 115 7.38 -18.82 -6.55
N ASN A 116 6.12 -18.46 -6.77
CA ASN A 116 4.97 -19.15 -6.20
C ASN A 116 4.59 -20.40 -7.02
N ARG A 117 5.43 -21.44 -6.93
CA ARG A 117 5.29 -22.71 -7.67
C ARG A 117 3.99 -23.46 -7.35
N ASN A 118 3.35 -23.12 -6.23
CA ASN A 118 2.08 -23.74 -5.82
C ASN A 118 0.87 -23.22 -6.61
N TRP A 119 1.02 -22.10 -7.31
CA TRP A 119 -0.03 -21.62 -8.19
C TRP A 119 0.00 -22.38 -9.52
N PRO A 120 -1.17 -22.91 -10.01
CA PRO A 120 -1.29 -23.44 -11.35
C PRO A 120 -0.76 -22.44 -12.39
N SER A 121 -0.01 -22.92 -13.36
CA SER A 121 0.63 -22.04 -14.36
C SER A 121 -0.39 -21.20 -15.14
N HIS A 122 -1.54 -21.76 -15.50
CA HIS A 122 -2.58 -21.03 -16.22
C HIS A 122 -3.16 -19.86 -15.39
N LEU A 123 -3.36 -20.04 -14.06
CA LEU A 123 -3.83 -18.94 -13.18
C LEU A 123 -2.78 -17.85 -13.02
N ARG A 124 -1.49 -18.22 -12.91
CA ARG A 124 -0.41 -17.24 -12.88
C ARG A 124 -0.38 -16.39 -14.14
N VAL A 125 -0.48 -17.03 -15.31
CA VAL A 125 -0.54 -16.36 -16.60
C VAL A 125 -1.78 -15.46 -16.67
N GLN A 126 -2.96 -15.98 -16.34
CA GLN A 126 -4.22 -15.24 -16.40
C GLN A 126 -4.17 -13.97 -15.54
N VAL A 127 -3.80 -14.09 -14.27
CA VAL A 127 -3.72 -12.96 -13.32
C VAL A 127 -2.71 -11.92 -13.79
N ALA A 128 -1.54 -12.36 -14.28
CA ALA A 128 -0.51 -11.49 -14.80
C ALA A 128 -0.93 -10.76 -16.08
N GLU A 129 -1.46 -11.49 -17.07
CA GLU A 129 -1.91 -10.89 -18.34
C GLU A 129 -3.05 -9.90 -18.14
N GLN A 130 -4.00 -10.21 -17.27
CA GLN A 130 -5.10 -9.28 -16.96
C GLN A 130 -4.59 -8.00 -16.27
N ALA A 131 -3.60 -8.10 -15.37
CA ALA A 131 -3.00 -6.91 -14.76
C ALA A 131 -2.33 -6.01 -15.81
N VAL A 132 -1.62 -6.60 -16.78
CA VAL A 132 -0.90 -5.87 -17.84
C VAL A 132 -1.85 -5.29 -18.88
N ARG A 133 -2.82 -6.10 -19.36
CA ARG A 133 -3.67 -5.72 -20.50
C ARG A 133 -4.92 -4.95 -20.11
N GLU A 134 -5.53 -5.32 -18.97
CA GLU A 134 -6.84 -4.84 -18.55
C GLU A 134 -6.75 -3.93 -17.30
N GLY A 135 -5.59 -3.87 -16.66
CA GLY A 135 -5.43 -3.14 -15.40
C GLY A 135 -6.08 -3.85 -14.21
N ALA A 136 -6.24 -5.18 -14.28
CA ALA A 136 -6.84 -5.97 -13.21
C ALA A 136 -6.02 -5.89 -11.91
N LEU A 137 -6.70 -5.62 -10.80
CA LEU A 137 -6.08 -5.54 -9.48
C LEU A 137 -6.29 -6.82 -8.69
N ILE A 138 -5.30 -7.14 -7.85
CA ILE A 138 -5.33 -8.28 -6.92
C ILE A 138 -4.86 -7.87 -5.53
N ASN A 139 -5.51 -8.39 -4.50
CA ASN A 139 -5.04 -8.29 -3.12
C ASN A 139 -5.31 -9.57 -2.34
N ALA A 140 -4.50 -9.81 -1.29
CA ALA A 140 -4.73 -10.87 -0.31
C ALA A 140 -5.65 -10.38 0.80
N LEU A 141 -6.81 -11.02 0.95
CA LEU A 141 -7.79 -10.74 2.00
C LEU A 141 -7.55 -11.68 3.18
N ARG A 142 -6.94 -11.17 4.26
CA ARG A 142 -6.42 -12.00 5.35
C ARG A 142 -7.04 -11.72 6.71
N VAL A 143 -7.48 -10.48 6.98
CA VAL A 143 -7.96 -10.06 8.30
C VAL A 143 -9.43 -10.42 8.46
N GLU A 144 -9.79 -10.92 9.64
CA GLU A 144 -11.17 -11.31 9.99
C GLU A 144 -11.66 -10.56 11.23
N PRO A 145 -12.97 -10.33 11.38
CA PRO A 145 -13.52 -9.60 12.52
C PRO A 145 -13.12 -10.20 13.87
N ASP A 146 -13.23 -11.52 14.01
CA ASP A 146 -13.02 -12.22 15.29
C ASP A 146 -11.55 -12.61 15.54
N LEU A 147 -10.81 -12.96 14.47
CA LEU A 147 -9.41 -13.39 14.58
C LEU A 147 -8.42 -12.24 14.51
N GLY A 148 -8.76 -11.17 13.77
CA GLY A 148 -7.82 -10.12 13.43
C GLY A 148 -6.80 -10.57 12.37
N THR A 149 -5.53 -10.16 12.53
CA THR A 149 -4.48 -10.50 11.57
C THR A 149 -3.91 -11.90 11.77
N PRO A 150 -3.70 -12.69 10.69
CA PRO A 150 -3.04 -14.01 10.77
C PRO A 150 -1.62 -13.97 11.37
N ALA A 151 -0.94 -12.84 11.31
CA ALA A 151 0.40 -12.67 11.87
C ALA A 151 0.46 -12.92 13.40
N ARG A 152 -0.68 -12.91 14.09
CA ARG A 152 -0.79 -13.25 15.52
C ARG A 152 -1.11 -14.72 15.78
N GLY A 153 -1.25 -15.54 14.72
CA GLY A 153 -1.60 -16.96 14.78
C GLY A 153 -3.11 -17.20 14.84
N GLY A 154 -3.51 -18.46 14.86
CA GLY A 154 -4.89 -18.92 14.89
C GLY A 154 -5.41 -19.38 13.53
N LEU A 155 -6.42 -20.24 13.56
CA LEU A 155 -7.12 -20.72 12.36
C LEU A 155 -8.11 -19.69 11.86
N PRO A 156 -8.20 -19.46 10.53
CA PRO A 156 -9.23 -18.59 9.96
C PRO A 156 -10.63 -19.11 10.22
N GLY A 157 -11.56 -18.18 10.49
CA GLY A 157 -12.99 -18.46 10.55
C GLY A 157 -13.64 -18.66 9.18
N THR A 158 -13.02 -18.08 8.13
CA THR A 158 -13.44 -18.32 6.73
C THR A 158 -13.15 -19.75 6.33
N ILE A 159 -14.18 -20.47 5.85
CA ILE A 159 -14.11 -21.90 5.51
C ILE A 159 -14.23 -22.08 4.01
N ALA A 160 -13.34 -22.89 3.45
CA ALA A 160 -13.40 -23.42 2.08
C ALA A 160 -13.76 -24.91 2.14
N ARG A 161 -15.02 -25.25 1.87
CA ARG A 161 -15.51 -26.62 1.88
C ARG A 161 -15.30 -27.26 0.52
N ARG A 162 -14.64 -28.43 0.50
CA ARG A 162 -14.44 -29.19 -0.74
C ARG A 162 -15.74 -29.91 -1.16
N THR A 163 -16.08 -29.79 -2.44
CA THR A 163 -17.22 -30.45 -3.06
C THR A 163 -16.81 -31.12 -4.37
N ALA A 164 -17.71 -31.93 -4.96
CA ALA A 164 -17.45 -32.52 -6.28
C ALA A 164 -17.31 -31.48 -7.41
N GLN A 165 -17.85 -30.27 -7.22
CA GLN A 165 -17.83 -29.19 -8.21
C GLN A 165 -16.67 -28.20 -8.01
N GLY A 166 -15.99 -28.22 -6.87
CA GLY A 166 -14.96 -27.24 -6.52
C GLY A 166 -14.94 -26.94 -5.02
N TRP A 167 -14.40 -25.79 -4.64
CA TRP A 167 -14.43 -25.28 -3.27
C TRP A 167 -15.57 -24.30 -3.09
N ARG A 168 -16.29 -24.41 -1.97
CA ARG A 168 -17.31 -23.44 -1.54
C ARG A 168 -16.77 -22.64 -0.36
N ILE A 169 -16.63 -21.33 -0.57
CA ILE A 169 -16.01 -20.42 0.40
C ILE A 169 -17.10 -19.63 1.10
N SER A 170 -17.06 -19.63 2.45
CA SER A 170 -17.98 -18.86 3.29
C SER A 170 -17.21 -18.20 4.45
N GLY A 171 -17.47 -16.92 4.69
CA GLY A 171 -16.84 -16.14 5.75
C GLY A 171 -16.80 -14.65 5.43
N SER A 172 -16.05 -13.90 6.22
CA SER A 172 -15.93 -12.45 6.08
C SER A 172 -14.48 -11.99 6.23
N LYS A 173 -14.11 -10.99 5.44
CA LYS A 173 -12.80 -10.33 5.49
C LYS A 173 -12.98 -8.84 5.67
N ILE A 174 -12.26 -8.26 6.63
CA ILE A 174 -12.23 -6.81 6.89
C ILE A 174 -10.91 -6.22 6.43
N TYR A 175 -10.85 -4.89 6.32
CA TYR A 175 -9.67 -4.17 5.83
C TYR A 175 -9.23 -4.68 4.45
N SER A 176 -10.22 -4.96 3.59
CA SER A 176 -10.01 -5.51 2.24
C SER A 176 -9.62 -4.39 1.26
N THR A 177 -8.39 -3.88 1.42
CA THR A 177 -7.86 -2.74 0.66
C THR A 177 -8.06 -2.91 -0.84
N GLY A 178 -8.73 -1.93 -1.45
CA GLY A 178 -9.05 -1.91 -2.87
C GLY A 178 -10.34 -2.63 -3.24
N SER A 179 -11.17 -3.08 -2.30
CA SER A 179 -12.30 -3.99 -2.51
C SER A 179 -13.18 -3.67 -3.72
N HIS A 180 -13.53 -2.39 -3.96
CA HIS A 180 -14.35 -1.98 -5.11
C HIS A 180 -13.61 -2.03 -6.47
N GLY A 181 -12.28 -2.05 -6.47
CA GLY A 181 -11.46 -2.07 -7.67
C GLY A 181 -10.79 -3.42 -7.96
N LEU A 182 -10.83 -4.36 -7.01
CA LEU A 182 -10.19 -5.66 -7.19
C LEU A 182 -10.92 -6.51 -8.23
N THR A 183 -10.15 -7.13 -9.10
CA THR A 183 -10.60 -8.19 -10.01
C THR A 183 -10.43 -9.56 -9.37
N TRP A 184 -9.35 -9.73 -8.60
CA TRP A 184 -9.00 -10.96 -7.93
C TRP A 184 -8.85 -10.77 -6.42
N PHE A 185 -9.48 -11.68 -5.66
CA PHE A 185 -9.33 -11.79 -4.22
C PHE A 185 -8.55 -13.07 -3.90
N ALA A 186 -7.34 -12.96 -3.32
CA ALA A 186 -6.66 -14.09 -2.73
C ALA A 186 -7.15 -14.26 -1.28
N VAL A 187 -8.19 -15.06 -1.11
CA VAL A 187 -8.94 -15.21 0.16
C VAL A 187 -8.21 -16.19 1.07
N TRP A 188 -7.68 -15.70 2.18
CA TRP A 188 -7.07 -16.56 3.20
C TRP A 188 -8.16 -17.27 4.01
N ALA A 189 -8.14 -18.61 3.97
CA ALA A 189 -9.17 -19.45 4.57
C ALA A 189 -8.59 -20.76 5.09
N ARG A 190 -9.46 -21.61 5.64
CA ARG A 190 -9.13 -23.01 5.96
C ARG A 190 -10.14 -23.97 5.31
N SER A 191 -9.71 -25.21 5.03
CA SER A 191 -10.68 -26.27 4.73
C SER A 191 -11.42 -26.73 5.99
N ASP A 192 -12.46 -27.54 5.82
CA ASP A 192 -13.26 -28.12 6.91
C ASP A 192 -12.83 -29.56 7.30
N ASP A 193 -11.62 -29.94 6.94
CA ASP A 193 -11.02 -31.24 7.28
C ASP A 193 -10.50 -31.26 8.73
N ASP A 194 -10.24 -32.45 9.28
CA ASP A 194 -9.66 -32.63 10.63
C ASP A 194 -8.26 -32.02 10.76
N ASP A 195 -7.41 -32.16 9.73
CA ASP A 195 -6.17 -31.39 9.56
C ASP A 195 -6.37 -30.40 8.41
N PRO A 196 -6.91 -29.19 8.68
CA PRO A 196 -7.36 -28.30 7.64
C PRO A 196 -6.19 -27.80 6.79
N LEU A 197 -6.43 -27.72 5.50
CA LEU A 197 -5.61 -26.90 4.62
C LEU A 197 -5.82 -25.42 4.97
N VAL A 198 -4.74 -24.70 5.20
CA VAL A 198 -4.78 -23.26 5.45
C VAL A 198 -3.98 -22.54 4.38
N GLY A 199 -4.52 -21.43 3.87
CA GLY A 199 -3.84 -20.64 2.83
C GLY A 199 -4.78 -19.79 2.02
N SER A 200 -4.49 -19.60 0.73
CA SER A 200 -5.23 -18.71 -0.15
C SER A 200 -6.00 -19.46 -1.22
N TRP A 201 -7.26 -19.08 -1.38
CA TRP A 201 -8.12 -19.45 -2.51
C TRP A 201 -8.32 -18.24 -3.40
N LEU A 202 -8.09 -18.40 -4.70
CA LEU A 202 -8.24 -17.32 -5.67
C LEU A 202 -9.70 -17.22 -6.12
N VAL A 203 -10.29 -16.03 -5.93
CA VAL A 203 -11.71 -15.77 -6.24
C VAL A 203 -11.78 -14.57 -7.20
N HIS A 204 -12.50 -14.73 -8.32
CA HIS A 204 -12.77 -13.63 -9.25
C HIS A 204 -13.96 -12.81 -8.77
N LYS A 205 -13.91 -11.49 -8.95
CA LYS A 205 -14.95 -10.54 -8.48
C LYS A 205 -16.37 -10.85 -8.95
N ASP A 206 -16.51 -11.43 -10.14
CA ASP A 206 -17.81 -11.74 -10.74
C ASP A 206 -18.37 -13.11 -10.28
N THR A 207 -17.68 -13.78 -9.35
CA THR A 207 -18.17 -15.06 -8.80
C THR A 207 -19.39 -14.78 -7.90
N PRO A 208 -20.53 -15.46 -8.12
CA PRO A 208 -21.73 -15.26 -7.30
C PRO A 208 -21.49 -15.54 -5.81
N GLY A 209 -22.13 -14.78 -4.94
CA GLY A 209 -22.04 -14.92 -3.48
C GLY A 209 -21.03 -13.97 -2.81
N ILE A 210 -20.41 -13.05 -3.55
CA ILE A 210 -19.55 -12.01 -3.00
C ILE A 210 -20.39 -10.75 -2.73
N THR A 211 -20.24 -10.16 -1.54
CA THR A 211 -20.87 -8.90 -1.18
C THR A 211 -19.85 -8.00 -0.51
N ILE A 212 -19.72 -6.75 -0.99
CA ILE A 212 -18.93 -5.70 -0.34
C ILE A 212 -19.86 -4.92 0.57
N ILE A 213 -19.53 -4.84 1.86
CA ILE A 213 -20.25 -4.05 2.86
C ILE A 213 -19.54 -2.71 2.99
N GLU A 214 -20.20 -1.63 2.61
CA GLU A 214 -19.62 -0.27 2.60
C GLU A 214 -19.51 0.28 4.04
N ASP A 215 -18.48 -0.16 4.77
CA ASP A 215 -18.23 0.16 6.18
C ASP A 215 -16.89 0.89 6.40
N TRP A 216 -16.13 1.20 5.32
CA TRP A 216 -14.86 1.90 5.45
C TRP A 216 -15.05 3.39 5.69
N ASP A 217 -15.21 3.79 6.95
CA ASP A 217 -15.27 5.19 7.41
C ASP A 217 -14.12 5.48 8.38
N HIS A 218 -12.94 5.71 7.84
CA HIS A 218 -11.71 5.89 8.58
C HIS A 218 -11.22 7.35 8.58
N LEU A 219 -10.39 7.66 9.59
CA LEU A 219 -9.79 8.99 9.77
C LEU A 219 -8.92 9.41 8.58
N GLY A 220 -8.09 8.50 8.09
CA GLY A 220 -7.18 8.69 6.97
C GLY A 220 -7.25 7.53 5.98
N MET A 221 -6.52 7.66 4.85
CA MET A 221 -6.50 6.66 3.78
C MET A 221 -7.92 6.32 3.28
N ARG A 222 -8.78 7.33 3.23
CA ARG A 222 -10.23 7.18 3.05
C ARG A 222 -10.61 6.54 1.73
N ALA A 223 -9.87 6.82 0.67
CA ALA A 223 -10.13 6.28 -0.68
C ALA A 223 -9.53 4.89 -0.93
N THR A 224 -8.98 4.21 0.09
CA THR A 224 -8.48 2.84 -0.08
C THR A 224 -9.56 1.81 -0.27
N SER A 225 -10.85 2.16 -0.03
CA SER A 225 -11.97 1.21 -0.16
C SER A 225 -11.67 -0.12 0.56
N SER A 226 -11.24 -0.01 1.83
CA SER A 226 -10.84 -1.18 2.63
C SER A 226 -12.03 -1.79 3.37
N HIS A 227 -13.13 -1.98 2.66
CA HIS A 227 -14.40 -2.47 3.17
C HIS A 227 -14.37 -3.92 3.62
N GLU A 228 -15.39 -4.35 4.35
CA GLU A 228 -15.67 -5.75 4.60
C GLU A 228 -16.12 -6.43 3.29
N VAL A 229 -15.57 -7.62 3.02
CA VAL A 229 -16.00 -8.49 1.92
C VAL A 229 -16.53 -9.79 2.50
N ARG A 230 -17.81 -10.09 2.23
CA ARG A 230 -18.47 -11.33 2.63
C ARG A 230 -18.53 -12.31 1.48
N PHE A 231 -18.27 -13.55 1.80
CA PHE A 231 -18.35 -14.70 0.92
C PHE A 231 -19.47 -15.61 1.43
N ASP A 232 -20.51 -15.77 0.63
CA ASP A 232 -21.62 -16.67 0.94
C ASP A 232 -21.64 -17.81 -0.07
N ASN A 233 -21.11 -18.96 0.35
CA ASN A 233 -21.12 -20.18 -0.45
C ASN A 233 -20.52 -20.00 -1.85
N VAL A 234 -19.48 -19.18 -1.99
CA VAL A 234 -18.81 -18.81 -3.26
C VAL A 234 -18.11 -20.03 -3.84
N LEU A 235 -18.51 -20.46 -5.05
CA LEU A 235 -17.96 -21.63 -5.71
C LEU A 235 -16.76 -21.24 -6.60
N VAL A 236 -15.60 -21.84 -6.33
CA VAL A 236 -14.41 -21.74 -7.18
C VAL A 236 -13.88 -23.12 -7.58
N PRO A 237 -13.19 -23.27 -8.73
CA PRO A 237 -12.59 -24.52 -9.16
C PRO A 237 -11.62 -25.11 -8.13
N LEU A 238 -11.38 -26.43 -8.20
CA LEU A 238 -10.48 -27.12 -7.25
C LEU A 238 -9.05 -26.57 -7.26
N ASP A 239 -8.56 -26.20 -8.41
CA ASP A 239 -7.21 -25.67 -8.61
C ASP A 239 -7.05 -24.19 -8.22
N HIS A 240 -8.12 -23.53 -7.80
CA HIS A 240 -8.07 -22.20 -7.21
C HIS A 240 -7.58 -22.18 -5.75
N ALA A 241 -7.31 -23.34 -5.13
CA ALA A 241 -6.55 -23.44 -3.87
C ALA A 241 -5.06 -23.23 -4.18
N VAL A 242 -4.61 -21.96 -4.31
CA VAL A 242 -3.35 -21.61 -4.96
C VAL A 242 -2.13 -21.61 -4.04
N SER A 243 -2.31 -21.44 -2.74
CA SER A 243 -1.20 -21.40 -1.75
C SER A 243 -1.72 -21.98 -0.43
N VAL A 244 -1.95 -23.28 -0.39
CA VAL A 244 -2.50 -23.97 0.78
C VAL A 244 -1.53 -25.05 1.27
N SER A 245 -1.50 -25.26 2.59
CA SER A 245 -0.76 -26.34 3.25
C SER A 245 -1.54 -26.88 4.46
N PRO A 246 -1.34 -28.14 4.87
CA PRO A 246 -1.93 -28.64 6.11
C PRO A 246 -1.54 -27.78 7.31
N TRP A 247 -2.47 -27.59 8.25
CA TRP A 247 -2.19 -26.80 9.46
C TRP A 247 -1.10 -27.42 10.32
N SER A 248 -1.00 -28.74 10.35
CA SER A 248 0.06 -29.49 11.03
C SER A 248 1.45 -29.27 10.41
N ALA A 249 1.53 -28.85 9.14
CA ALA A 249 2.80 -28.53 8.51
C ALA A 249 3.35 -27.17 9.02
N PRO A 250 4.67 -26.96 8.97
CA PRO A 250 5.23 -25.64 9.23
C PRO A 250 4.54 -24.59 8.34
N GLN A 251 3.86 -23.63 8.96
CA GLN A 251 3.25 -22.55 8.22
C GLN A 251 4.36 -21.68 7.64
N SER A 252 4.35 -21.49 6.31
CA SER A 252 5.30 -20.60 5.68
C SER A 252 4.96 -19.17 6.10
N GLU A 253 5.72 -18.63 7.04
CA GLU A 253 5.78 -17.18 7.21
C GLU A 253 6.24 -16.54 5.89
N LEU A 254 5.95 -15.25 5.72
CA LEU A 254 6.59 -14.49 4.65
C LEU A 254 8.09 -14.73 4.78
N ASP A 255 8.72 -15.25 3.74
CA ASP A 255 10.17 -15.32 3.71
C ASP A 255 10.76 -13.92 3.92
N GLY A 256 12.03 -13.86 4.30
CA GLY A 256 12.68 -12.58 4.57
C GLY A 256 12.57 -11.58 3.41
N SER A 257 12.55 -12.08 2.16
CA SER A 257 12.38 -11.27 0.96
C SER A 257 10.98 -10.64 0.91
N GLY A 258 9.92 -11.43 1.09
CA GLY A 258 8.54 -10.91 1.09
C GLY A 258 8.27 -9.91 2.21
N LEU A 259 8.85 -10.14 3.40
CA LEU A 259 8.76 -9.18 4.52
C LEU A 259 9.49 -7.87 4.19
N LEU A 260 10.65 -7.95 3.53
CA LEU A 260 11.42 -6.78 3.12
C LEU A 260 10.64 -5.95 2.08
N TRP A 261 10.10 -6.59 1.03
CA TRP A 261 9.25 -5.93 0.04
C TRP A 261 8.08 -5.21 0.70
N MET A 262 7.35 -5.90 1.56
CA MET A 262 6.21 -5.32 2.28
C MET A 262 6.62 -4.12 3.12
N SER A 263 7.69 -4.25 3.92
CA SER A 263 8.15 -3.18 4.81
C SER A 263 8.66 -1.96 4.05
N VAL A 264 9.41 -2.14 2.97
CA VAL A 264 9.92 -1.04 2.14
C VAL A 264 8.78 -0.33 1.43
N LEU A 265 7.89 -1.05 0.75
CA LEU A 265 6.82 -0.41 -0.03
C LEU A 265 5.79 0.29 0.87
N LEU A 266 5.36 -0.34 1.99
CA LEU A 266 4.48 0.32 2.95
C LEU A 266 5.12 1.57 3.56
N SER A 267 6.40 1.47 3.95
CA SER A 267 7.12 2.62 4.51
C SER A 267 7.23 3.77 3.50
N SER A 268 7.42 3.46 2.22
CA SER A 268 7.50 4.45 1.15
C SER A 268 6.19 5.23 0.94
N VAL A 269 5.03 4.60 1.23
CA VAL A 269 3.75 5.33 1.23
C VAL A 269 3.77 6.44 2.27
N TYR A 270 4.14 6.13 3.50
CA TYR A 270 4.10 7.09 4.61
C TYR A 270 5.21 8.13 4.55
N ASP A 271 6.37 7.76 4.05
CA ASP A 271 7.45 8.69 3.73
C ASP A 271 7.03 9.68 2.64
N GLY A 272 6.36 9.21 1.57
CA GLY A 272 5.80 10.07 0.52
C GLY A 272 4.79 11.09 1.05
N ILE A 273 3.92 10.71 1.99
CA ILE A 273 3.00 11.62 2.67
C ILE A 273 3.77 12.71 3.42
N ALA A 274 4.82 12.32 4.16
CA ALA A 274 5.62 13.26 4.94
C ALA A 274 6.41 14.23 4.05
N GLN A 275 6.93 13.77 2.91
CA GLN A 275 7.56 14.62 1.92
C GLN A 275 6.58 15.67 1.38
N SER A 276 5.34 15.29 1.04
CA SER A 276 4.33 16.24 0.57
C SER A 276 3.92 17.24 1.65
N ALA A 277 3.84 16.82 2.90
CA ALA A 277 3.58 17.72 4.03
C ALA A 277 4.73 18.74 4.23
N ARG A 278 5.96 18.27 4.10
CA ARG A 278 7.18 19.13 4.14
C ARG A 278 7.17 20.15 3.00
N ASP A 279 6.89 19.72 1.78
CA ASP A 279 6.88 20.61 0.60
C ASP A 279 5.78 21.68 0.75
N TRP A 280 4.61 21.31 1.24
CA TRP A 280 3.54 22.24 1.56
C TRP A 280 3.97 23.26 2.62
N LEU A 281 4.60 22.81 3.72
CA LEU A 281 5.05 23.69 4.79
C LEU A 281 6.06 24.73 4.28
N VAL A 282 7.06 24.28 3.52
CA VAL A 282 8.09 25.18 2.96
C VAL A 282 7.46 26.25 2.08
N HIS A 283 6.60 25.83 1.14
CA HIS A 283 5.89 26.76 0.28
C HIS A 283 5.04 27.75 1.08
N TRP A 284 4.29 27.26 2.07
CA TRP A 284 3.46 28.11 2.92
C TRP A 284 4.29 29.12 3.73
N LEU A 285 5.43 28.73 4.28
CA LEU A 285 6.35 29.62 5.02
C LEU A 285 6.94 30.71 4.12
N GLU A 286 7.23 30.40 2.87
CA GLU A 286 7.74 31.37 1.89
C GLU A 286 6.67 32.40 1.50
N GLN A 287 5.43 31.98 1.33
CA GLN A 287 4.31 32.84 0.93
C GLN A 287 3.77 33.71 2.08
N ARG A 288 3.90 33.25 3.32
CA ARG A 288 3.32 33.91 4.48
C ARG A 288 4.19 35.05 4.97
N THR A 289 3.73 36.30 4.73
CA THR A 289 4.40 37.54 5.18
C THR A 289 3.51 38.28 6.17
N PRO A 290 3.68 38.10 7.50
CA PRO A 290 2.95 38.87 8.51
C PRO A 290 3.27 40.35 8.41
N SER A 291 2.26 41.23 8.57
CA SER A 291 2.42 42.69 8.42
C SER A 291 3.39 43.31 9.43
N ASN A 292 3.46 42.74 10.62
CA ASN A 292 4.38 43.19 11.68
C ASN A 292 5.83 42.74 11.48
N LEU A 293 6.06 41.75 10.61
CA LEU A 293 7.41 41.24 10.33
C LEU A 293 8.05 41.89 9.10
N GLY A 294 7.23 42.21 8.07
CA GLY A 294 7.70 42.78 6.82
C GLY A 294 8.55 41.82 5.94
N ALA A 295 8.66 40.56 6.34
CA ALA A 295 9.38 39.50 5.64
C ALA A 295 8.62 38.18 5.74
N SER A 296 8.95 37.19 4.89
CA SER A 296 8.32 35.88 4.95
C SER A 296 8.71 35.12 6.22
N LEU A 297 7.84 34.22 6.68
CA LEU A 297 8.10 33.39 7.85
C LEU A 297 9.35 32.51 7.67
N SER A 298 9.71 32.14 6.44
CA SER A 298 10.90 31.36 6.12
C SER A 298 12.22 32.05 6.56
N THR A 299 12.20 33.35 6.82
CA THR A 299 13.37 34.09 7.28
C THR A 299 13.64 33.93 8.79
N LEU A 300 12.68 33.40 9.54
CA LEU A 300 12.79 33.25 11.00
C LEU A 300 13.55 31.98 11.39
N PRO A 301 14.61 32.07 12.24
CA PRO A 301 15.41 30.92 12.64
C PRO A 301 14.61 29.73 13.18
N ARG A 302 13.53 29.97 13.94
CA ARG A 302 12.68 28.91 14.49
C ARG A 302 12.03 28.03 13.39
N PHE A 303 11.62 28.60 12.25
CA PHE A 303 11.05 27.85 11.15
C PHE A 303 12.13 27.15 10.33
N GLN A 304 13.28 27.77 10.17
CA GLN A 304 14.45 27.13 9.55
C GLN A 304 14.91 25.91 10.35
N GLU A 305 14.93 26.00 11.68
CA GLU A 305 15.22 24.87 12.57
C GLU A 305 14.18 23.76 12.42
N THR A 306 12.88 24.09 12.41
CA THR A 306 11.81 23.11 12.24
C THR A 306 11.89 22.39 10.89
N VAL A 307 12.11 23.12 9.79
CA VAL A 307 12.31 22.52 8.47
C VAL A 307 13.56 21.63 8.45
N GLY A 308 14.65 22.09 9.09
CA GLY A 308 15.87 21.29 9.25
C GLY A 308 15.66 19.99 10.03
N GLN A 309 14.82 20.00 11.07
CA GLN A 309 14.44 18.79 11.81
C GLN A 309 13.64 17.83 10.91
N ILE A 310 12.63 18.34 10.17
CA ILE A 310 11.85 17.54 9.22
C ILE A 310 12.76 16.93 8.16
N ASP A 311 13.62 17.72 7.53
CA ASP A 311 14.53 17.24 6.48
C ASP A 311 15.52 16.19 7.02
N THR A 312 15.95 16.30 8.28
CA THR A 312 16.80 15.29 8.92
C THR A 312 16.08 13.96 9.11
N LEU A 313 14.79 13.97 9.51
CA LEU A 313 13.97 12.76 9.61
C LEU A 313 13.77 12.11 8.24
N LEU A 314 13.47 12.90 7.21
CA LEU A 314 13.26 12.41 5.85
C LEU A 314 14.56 11.90 5.21
N PHE A 315 15.71 12.52 5.52
CA PHE A 315 17.03 12.02 5.12
C PHE A 315 17.31 10.63 5.70
N ALA A 316 17.02 10.43 6.98
CA ALA A 316 17.15 9.11 7.61
C ALA A 316 16.24 8.08 6.96
N ASN A 317 14.98 8.44 6.66
CA ASN A 317 14.03 7.58 5.95
C ASN A 317 14.53 7.19 4.56
N CYS A 318 14.99 8.16 3.77
CA CYS A 318 15.53 7.92 2.43
C CYS A 318 16.71 6.94 2.48
N SER A 319 17.65 7.15 3.43
CA SER A 319 18.83 6.28 3.60
C SER A 319 18.44 4.85 3.96
N LEU A 320 17.48 4.66 4.88
CA LEU A 320 16.99 3.35 5.28
C LEU A 320 16.26 2.64 4.14
N LEU A 321 15.37 3.34 3.44
CA LEU A 321 14.60 2.79 2.32
C LEU A 321 15.50 2.38 1.15
N GLN A 322 16.44 3.25 0.77
CA GLN A 322 17.40 2.94 -0.31
C GLN A 322 18.32 1.79 0.06
N SER A 323 18.89 1.79 1.27
CA SER A 323 19.74 0.69 1.74
C SER A 323 19.00 -0.64 1.71
N ALA A 324 17.74 -0.66 2.16
CA ALA A 324 16.91 -1.86 2.16
C ALA A 324 16.52 -2.31 0.74
N ALA A 325 16.08 -1.38 -0.09
CA ALA A 325 15.64 -1.68 -1.45
C ALA A 325 16.77 -2.26 -2.31
N HIS A 326 18.01 -1.78 -2.12
CA HIS A 326 19.19 -2.28 -2.84
C HIS A 326 19.85 -3.50 -2.16
N GLY A 327 19.24 -4.08 -1.14
CA GLY A 327 19.76 -5.29 -0.47
C GLY A 327 20.98 -5.07 0.44
N HIS A 328 21.31 -3.81 0.77
CA HIS A 328 22.41 -3.49 1.66
C HIS A 328 22.04 -3.69 3.15
N THR A 329 20.73 -3.74 3.46
CA THR A 329 20.23 -4.05 4.81
C THR A 329 19.65 -5.45 4.81
N PRO A 330 20.10 -6.34 5.74
CA PRO A 330 19.56 -7.70 5.85
C PRO A 330 18.05 -7.71 6.09
N ALA A 331 17.35 -8.65 5.48
CA ALA A 331 15.88 -8.76 5.53
C ALA A 331 15.31 -8.93 6.96
N GLN A 332 16.11 -9.47 7.88
CA GLN A 332 15.73 -9.56 9.31
C GLN A 332 15.43 -8.21 9.97
N HIS A 333 15.93 -7.10 9.42
CA HIS A 333 15.68 -5.73 9.90
C HIS A 333 14.45 -5.07 9.25
N ALA A 334 13.73 -5.77 8.39
CA ALA A 334 12.57 -5.23 7.66
C ALA A 334 11.53 -4.58 8.59
N GLY A 335 11.20 -5.24 9.71
CA GLY A 335 10.28 -4.68 10.70
C GLY A 335 10.80 -3.40 11.36
N GLN A 336 12.10 -3.34 11.67
CA GLN A 336 12.74 -2.16 12.25
C GLN A 336 12.74 -0.98 11.27
N ILE A 337 12.96 -1.24 9.98
CA ILE A 337 12.87 -0.22 8.92
C ILE A 337 11.45 0.37 8.90
N LYS A 338 10.42 -0.48 8.85
CA LYS A 338 9.02 -0.02 8.89
C LYS A 338 8.74 0.81 10.13
N TYR A 339 9.16 0.34 11.30
CA TYR A 339 8.97 1.06 12.57
C TYR A 339 9.61 2.46 12.54
N LEU A 340 10.88 2.55 12.13
CA LEU A 340 11.63 3.80 12.09
C LEU A 340 11.06 4.76 11.05
N VAL A 341 10.87 4.32 9.82
CA VAL A 341 10.43 5.18 8.71
C VAL A 341 9.03 5.72 8.96
N THR A 342 8.08 4.88 9.41
CA THR A 342 6.73 5.35 9.72
C THR A 342 6.70 6.27 10.94
N GLY A 343 7.53 6.01 11.96
CA GLY A 343 7.68 6.90 13.12
C GLY A 343 8.22 8.27 12.75
N ASN A 344 9.29 8.31 11.96
CA ASN A 344 9.88 9.54 11.45
C ASN A 344 8.89 10.32 10.56
N ALA A 345 8.17 9.63 9.69
CA ALA A 345 7.16 10.25 8.82
C ALA A 345 6.05 10.93 9.65
N ILE A 346 5.52 10.26 10.67
CA ILE A 346 4.53 10.83 11.58
C ILE A 346 5.10 12.07 12.28
N ARG A 347 6.32 11.97 12.82
CA ARG A 347 6.94 13.09 13.52
C ARG A 347 7.20 14.28 12.59
N ALA A 348 7.61 14.05 11.36
CA ALA A 348 7.80 15.11 10.37
C ALA A 348 6.50 15.87 10.09
N VAL A 349 5.38 15.17 9.93
CA VAL A 349 4.06 15.80 9.70
C VAL A 349 3.55 16.50 10.97
N GLU A 350 3.78 15.94 12.16
CA GLU A 350 3.47 16.62 13.44
C GLU A 350 4.22 17.95 13.56
N LEU A 351 5.51 17.99 13.26
CA LEU A 351 6.31 19.22 13.25
C LEU A 351 5.75 20.25 12.26
N ALA A 352 5.28 19.81 11.09
CA ALA A 352 4.66 20.70 10.11
C ALA A 352 3.34 21.31 10.63
N ILE A 353 2.51 20.53 11.32
CA ILE A 353 1.28 21.00 11.99
C ILE A 353 1.64 22.00 13.10
N GLU A 354 2.58 21.66 13.97
CA GLU A 354 3.04 22.54 15.06
C GLU A 354 3.55 23.90 14.52
N ALA A 355 4.35 23.89 13.45
CA ALA A 355 4.89 25.09 12.84
C ALA A 355 3.83 25.99 12.19
N SER A 356 2.85 25.38 11.52
CA SER A 356 1.80 26.12 10.81
C SER A 356 0.65 26.60 11.70
N GLY A 357 0.42 25.96 12.86
CA GLY A 357 -0.65 26.29 13.78
C GLY A 357 -2.06 26.09 13.16
N ASN A 358 -2.98 27.02 13.40
CA ASN A 358 -4.37 26.92 12.87
C ASN A 358 -4.46 26.69 11.35
N PRO A 359 -3.65 27.32 10.49
CA PRO A 359 -3.63 26.98 9.07
C PRO A 359 -3.41 25.49 8.79
N GLY A 360 -2.52 24.82 9.53
CA GLY A 360 -2.25 23.40 9.37
C GLY A 360 -3.43 22.48 9.70
N LEU A 361 -4.33 22.93 10.58
CA LEU A 361 -5.54 22.21 10.98
C LEU A 361 -6.76 22.55 10.10
N SER A 362 -6.65 23.57 9.24
CA SER A 362 -7.76 23.95 8.38
C SER A 362 -7.99 22.92 7.25
N ARG A 363 -9.27 22.56 7.07
CA ARG A 363 -9.67 21.68 5.95
C ARG A 363 -9.50 22.32 4.56
N SER A 364 -9.21 23.62 4.50
CA SER A 364 -8.95 24.35 3.25
C SER A 364 -7.56 24.11 2.66
N ASN A 365 -6.70 23.36 3.32
CA ASN A 365 -5.37 23.01 2.83
C ASN A 365 -5.04 21.52 3.06
N PRO A 366 -4.03 20.96 2.36
CA PRO A 366 -3.78 19.53 2.39
C PRO A 366 -3.10 19.02 3.68
N LEU A 367 -2.51 19.88 4.53
CA LEU A 367 -1.67 19.41 5.63
C LEU A 367 -2.46 18.56 6.64
N GLN A 368 -3.69 18.94 6.98
CA GLN A 368 -4.56 18.15 7.84
C GLN A 368 -4.89 16.76 7.25
N ARG A 369 -4.98 16.64 5.92
CA ARG A 369 -5.16 15.36 5.22
C ARG A 369 -3.89 14.52 5.32
N HIS A 370 -2.72 15.10 5.10
CA HIS A 370 -1.44 14.42 5.31
C HIS A 370 -1.29 13.89 6.74
N TYR A 371 -1.69 14.70 7.74
CA TYR A 371 -1.67 14.26 9.14
C TYR A 371 -2.58 13.07 9.41
N ARG A 372 -3.81 13.09 8.92
CA ARG A 372 -4.73 11.95 9.07
C ARG A 372 -4.22 10.69 8.37
N ASN A 373 -3.69 10.84 7.18
CA ASN A 373 -3.19 9.72 6.38
C ASN A 373 -1.92 9.10 6.99
N VAL A 374 -0.96 9.90 7.46
CA VAL A 374 0.31 9.38 7.98
C VAL A 374 0.13 8.55 9.25
N LEU A 375 -0.89 8.84 10.07
CA LEU A 375 -1.20 8.07 11.28
C LEU A 375 -1.55 6.61 10.99
N CYS A 376 -2.08 6.30 9.81
CA CYS A 376 -2.41 4.94 9.39
C CYS A 376 -1.17 4.03 9.27
N GLY A 377 0.04 4.59 9.18
CA GLY A 377 1.29 3.83 9.19
C GLY A 377 1.54 2.99 10.44
N ARG A 378 0.88 3.34 11.56
CA ARG A 378 1.04 2.63 12.83
C ARG A 378 0.42 1.24 12.84
N VAL A 379 -0.65 1.02 12.07
CA VAL A 379 -1.48 -0.20 12.17
C VAL A 379 -1.09 -1.32 11.20
N HIS A 380 -0.26 -1.04 10.20
CA HIS A 380 0.16 -2.06 9.24
C HIS A 380 1.10 -3.10 9.86
N THR A 381 0.98 -4.33 9.35
CA THR A 381 1.91 -5.44 9.65
C THR A 381 3.28 -5.18 8.99
N PRO A 382 4.42 -5.47 9.67
CA PRO A 382 4.48 -5.93 11.07
C PRO A 382 4.12 -4.81 12.04
N GLN A 383 3.29 -5.13 13.05
CA GLN A 383 2.91 -4.17 14.08
C GLN A 383 4.11 -3.78 14.96
N ASN A 384 4.11 -2.54 15.44
CA ASN A 384 5.22 -1.98 16.18
C ASN A 384 5.54 -2.77 17.47
N ASP A 385 4.53 -3.25 18.20
CA ASP A 385 4.68 -4.07 19.39
C ASP A 385 5.36 -5.41 19.09
N ALA A 386 4.97 -6.08 18.01
CA ALA A 386 5.57 -7.33 17.57
C ALA A 386 7.04 -7.14 17.17
N VAL A 387 7.35 -6.08 16.43
CA VAL A 387 8.72 -5.74 16.02
C VAL A 387 9.61 -5.52 17.24
N LEU A 388 9.21 -4.61 18.13
CA LEU A 388 10.04 -4.24 19.29
C LEU A 388 10.22 -5.40 20.25
N THR A 389 9.15 -6.19 20.51
CA THR A 389 9.25 -7.39 21.35
C THR A 389 10.16 -8.44 20.72
N GLY A 390 10.08 -8.64 19.40
CA GLY A 390 10.94 -9.57 18.67
C GLY A 390 12.42 -9.20 18.77
N VAL A 391 12.75 -7.92 18.54
CA VAL A 391 14.12 -7.39 18.66
C VAL A 391 14.65 -7.55 20.10
N GLY A 392 13.83 -7.20 21.09
CA GLY A 392 14.22 -7.37 22.50
C GLY A 392 14.48 -8.82 22.88
N ARG A 393 13.62 -9.76 22.47
CA ARG A 393 13.82 -11.20 22.70
C ARG A 393 15.11 -11.72 22.06
N ALA A 394 15.40 -11.30 20.83
CA ALA A 394 16.62 -11.69 20.13
C ALA A 394 17.89 -11.24 20.88
N ALA A 395 17.88 -10.01 21.44
CA ALA A 395 19.00 -9.49 22.23
C ALA A 395 19.28 -10.33 23.50
N PHE A 396 18.24 -10.81 24.18
CA PHE A 396 18.40 -11.70 25.36
C PHE A 396 18.84 -13.12 24.96
N ALA A 397 18.27 -13.68 23.86
CA ALA A 397 18.64 -15.00 23.38
C ALA A 397 20.10 -15.09 22.91
N ALA A 398 20.68 -14.03 22.38
CA ALA A 398 22.09 -13.96 22.00
C ALA A 398 23.02 -14.16 23.22
N ARG A 399 22.69 -13.54 24.35
CA ARG A 399 23.48 -13.65 25.58
C ARG A 399 23.42 -15.04 26.24
N SER A 400 22.32 -15.79 26.08
CA SER A 400 22.17 -17.12 26.65
C SER A 400 22.95 -18.21 25.89
N LYS A 401 23.49 -17.93 24.72
CA LYS A 401 24.36 -18.84 23.95
C LYS A 401 25.84 -18.66 24.26
N ASP A 402 26.22 -17.60 24.97
CA ASP A 402 27.61 -17.31 25.39
C ASP A 402 27.91 -17.79 26.81
N HIS A 403 26.96 -18.48 27.45
CA HIS A 403 27.06 -19.15 28.75
C HIS A 403 26.67 -20.63 28.59
#